data_73c4463646e95053340e8f3279913d34
#
_entry.id   73c4463646e95053340e8f3279913d34
#
_cell.length_a   1.000
_cell.length_b   1.000
_cell.length_c   1.000
_cell.angle_alpha   90.00
_cell.angle_beta   90.00
_cell.angle_gamma   90.00
#
_symmetry.space_group_name_H-M   'P 1'
#
loop_
_entity.id
_entity.type
_entity.pdbx_description
1 polymer ?
#
loop_
_entity_poly.entity_id
_entity_poly.type
_entity_poly.pdbx_seq_one_letter_code
_entity_poly.pdbx_strand_id
1 'polypeptide(L)'
;DRRGIRKGDVIAIIAPNTPAMLEAHYGVVMAGAVLNALNYRLDPAAIAFILEHGGAKILFVDKEFSEVIEQAVAMMKAPPVLIGIDDALVPGLRLLGDKDYEEFLAEGDPNYEWPQVHDEWDSMALNYTSGTTGNPKGVVFHHRGAFLNAMGNAIAFGLDSSSCYLWTLPMFHCNGWTFTWAVTAVGGTHVCLRSVDPVLIFELIDQHKVSHMCGAPIVLNMLVHAPNEVKKEFGHLVQI
;
A
#
# COMPACT_ATOMS: atom_id res chain seq x y z
N ASP A 1 -11.17 -8.62 15.87
CA ASP A 1 -12.25 -8.97 16.83
C ASP A 1 -12.24 -8.15 18.10
N ARG A 2 -11.10 -7.92 18.75
CA ARG A 2 -11.03 -7.14 20.00
C ARG A 2 -11.51 -5.69 19.85
N ARG A 3 -11.41 -5.11 18.65
CA ARG A 3 -11.85 -3.74 18.34
C ARG A 3 -13.21 -3.68 17.63
N GLY A 4 -13.95 -4.79 17.60
CA GLY A 4 -15.28 -4.86 17.00
C GLY A 4 -15.30 -4.82 15.47
N ILE A 5 -14.16 -5.04 14.81
CA ILE A 5 -14.10 -5.16 13.35
C ILE A 5 -14.77 -6.46 12.93
N ARG A 6 -15.64 -6.35 11.94
CA ARG A 6 -16.43 -7.46 11.38
C ARG A 6 -16.10 -7.62 9.90
N LYS A 7 -16.45 -8.79 9.35
CA LYS A 7 -16.37 -9.04 7.90
C LYS A 7 -17.03 -7.91 7.10
N GLY A 8 -16.30 -7.37 6.14
CA GLY A 8 -16.74 -6.28 5.26
C GLY A 8 -16.55 -4.87 5.83
N ASP A 9 -16.13 -4.73 7.09
CA ASP A 9 -15.76 -3.41 7.61
C ASP A 9 -14.52 -2.87 6.89
N VAL A 10 -14.49 -1.54 6.71
CA VAL A 10 -13.39 -0.89 6.01
C VAL A 10 -12.30 -0.46 6.99
N ILE A 11 -11.07 -0.82 6.68
CA ILE A 11 -9.85 -0.35 7.36
C ILE A 11 -9.02 0.41 6.33
N ALA A 12 -8.70 1.65 6.62
CA ALA A 12 -7.92 2.50 5.73
C ALA A 12 -6.46 2.57 6.15
N ILE A 13 -5.60 2.88 5.20
CA ILE A 13 -4.18 3.18 5.41
C ILE A 13 -3.74 4.33 4.52
N ILE A 14 -2.96 5.25 5.06
CA ILE A 14 -2.25 6.29 4.33
C ILE A 14 -0.75 6.17 4.65
N ALA A 15 0.01 5.68 3.70
CA ALA A 15 1.45 5.49 3.81
C ALA A 15 2.09 5.45 2.40
N PRO A 16 3.39 5.72 2.27
CA PRO A 16 4.14 5.42 1.05
C PRO A 16 4.29 3.90 0.87
N ASN A 17 5.11 3.50 -0.10
CA ASN A 17 5.46 2.08 -0.28
C ASN A 17 6.41 1.61 0.83
N THR A 18 5.86 1.29 1.98
CA THR A 18 6.56 0.80 3.17
C THR A 18 6.13 -0.62 3.49
N PRO A 19 6.87 -1.35 4.35
CA PRO A 19 6.42 -2.66 4.84
C PRO A 19 4.99 -2.62 5.41
N ALA A 20 4.65 -1.63 6.23
CA ALA A 20 3.31 -1.49 6.82
C ALA A 20 2.21 -1.37 5.74
N MET A 21 2.47 -0.66 4.62
CA MET A 21 1.52 -0.60 3.50
C MET A 21 1.34 -1.98 2.87
N LEU A 22 2.42 -2.74 2.65
CA LEU A 22 2.35 -4.10 2.10
C LEU A 22 1.62 -5.05 3.06
N GLU A 23 1.96 -5.02 4.34
CA GLU A 23 1.34 -5.84 5.39
C GLU A 23 -0.16 -5.59 5.50
N ALA A 24 -0.61 -4.33 5.37
CA ALA A 24 -2.03 -4.00 5.37
C ALA A 24 -2.81 -4.69 4.23
N HIS A 25 -2.18 -4.93 3.06
CA HIS A 25 -2.80 -5.66 1.95
C HIS A 25 -3.12 -7.13 2.30
N TYR A 26 -2.48 -7.66 3.34
CA TYR A 26 -2.71 -9.01 3.85
C TYR A 26 -3.48 -8.98 5.16
N GLY A 27 -2.96 -8.31 6.18
CA GLY A 27 -3.53 -8.35 7.52
C GLY A 27 -4.99 -7.88 7.58
N VAL A 28 -5.34 -6.83 6.85
CA VAL A 28 -6.73 -6.34 6.77
C VAL A 28 -7.64 -7.37 6.10
N VAL A 29 -7.20 -7.92 4.97
CA VAL A 29 -7.98 -8.90 4.19
C VAL A 29 -8.10 -10.24 4.93
N MET A 30 -7.03 -10.70 5.58
CA MET A 30 -7.01 -11.91 6.42
C MET A 30 -7.91 -11.77 7.64
N ALA A 31 -8.15 -10.55 8.13
CA ALA A 31 -9.15 -10.30 9.18
C ALA A 31 -10.61 -10.30 8.64
N GLY A 32 -10.82 -10.51 7.34
CA GLY A 32 -12.13 -10.45 6.68
C GLY A 32 -12.64 -9.02 6.44
N ALA A 33 -11.79 -8.02 6.63
CA ALA A 33 -12.10 -6.62 6.41
C ALA A 33 -11.71 -6.19 4.97
N VAL A 34 -12.11 -4.97 4.59
CA VAL A 34 -11.86 -4.39 3.28
C VAL A 34 -10.79 -3.31 3.40
N LEU A 35 -9.70 -3.46 2.67
CA LEU A 35 -8.62 -2.49 2.67
C LEU A 35 -8.97 -1.25 1.84
N ASN A 36 -8.89 -0.07 2.43
CA ASN A 36 -8.90 1.20 1.70
C ASN A 36 -7.51 1.87 1.74
N ALA A 37 -6.70 1.63 0.73
CA ALA A 37 -5.40 2.27 0.60
C ALA A 37 -5.57 3.67 -0.01
N LEU A 38 -5.30 4.71 0.78
CA LEU A 38 -5.53 6.09 0.41
C LEU A 38 -4.40 6.65 -0.47
N ASN A 39 -4.80 7.48 -1.43
CA ASN A 39 -3.84 8.30 -2.15
C ASN A 39 -3.36 9.45 -1.26
N TYR A 40 -2.10 9.41 -0.85
CA TYR A 40 -1.49 10.41 0.03
C TYR A 40 -1.25 11.79 -0.63
N ARG A 41 -1.56 11.94 -1.93
CA ARG A 41 -1.46 13.21 -2.66
C ARG A 41 -2.77 14.01 -2.65
N LEU A 42 -3.82 13.49 -2.01
CA LEU A 42 -5.11 14.14 -1.90
C LEU A 42 -5.09 15.23 -0.83
N ASP A 43 -5.97 16.21 -1.01
CA ASP A 43 -6.23 17.24 -0.01
C ASP A 43 -7.08 16.71 1.17
N PRO A 44 -7.11 17.43 2.31
CA PRO A 44 -7.86 16.99 3.50
C PRO A 44 -9.35 16.75 3.25
N ALA A 45 -10.00 17.56 2.42
CA ALA A 45 -11.44 17.44 2.16
C ALA A 45 -11.76 16.16 1.36
N ALA A 46 -10.92 15.83 0.36
CA ALA A 46 -11.05 14.60 -0.39
C ALA A 46 -10.79 13.36 0.49
N ILE A 47 -9.80 13.41 1.37
CA ILE A 47 -9.52 12.34 2.33
C ILE A 47 -10.69 12.15 3.30
N ALA A 48 -11.21 13.23 3.89
CA ALA A 48 -12.37 13.18 4.78
C ALA A 48 -13.58 12.55 4.08
N PHE A 49 -13.88 12.99 2.85
CA PHE A 49 -14.96 12.41 2.04
C PHE A 49 -14.77 10.89 1.83
N ILE A 50 -13.57 10.46 1.45
CA ILE A 50 -13.28 9.04 1.18
C ILE A 50 -13.46 8.19 2.43
N LEU A 51 -12.95 8.66 3.58
CA LEU A 51 -13.06 7.96 4.86
C LEU A 51 -14.52 7.85 5.32
N GLU A 52 -15.31 8.93 5.22
CA GLU A 52 -16.73 8.91 5.58
C GLU A 52 -17.57 8.07 4.60
N HIS A 53 -17.40 8.28 3.30
CA HIS A 53 -18.14 7.55 2.28
C HIS A 53 -17.81 6.06 2.27
N GLY A 54 -16.53 5.71 2.49
CA GLY A 54 -16.06 4.33 2.61
C GLY A 54 -16.42 3.68 3.96
N GLY A 55 -16.80 4.47 4.97
CA GLY A 55 -17.13 3.96 6.29
C GLY A 55 -15.91 3.40 7.04
N ALA A 56 -14.74 4.01 6.89
CA ALA A 56 -13.52 3.54 7.52
C ALA A 56 -13.64 3.55 9.05
N LYS A 57 -13.36 2.43 9.71
CA LYS A 57 -13.40 2.28 11.18
C LYS A 57 -12.04 2.49 11.83
N ILE A 58 -10.97 2.12 11.15
CA ILE A 58 -9.59 2.33 11.56
C ILE A 58 -8.85 2.98 10.40
N LEU A 59 -7.93 3.89 10.71
CA LEU A 59 -7.00 4.47 9.77
C LEU A 59 -5.57 4.33 10.29
N PHE A 60 -4.74 3.58 9.59
CA PHE A 60 -3.30 3.56 9.78
C PHE A 60 -2.68 4.79 9.11
N VAL A 61 -1.89 5.55 9.85
CA VAL A 61 -1.35 6.86 9.41
C VAL A 61 0.15 6.87 9.51
N ASP A 62 0.85 6.85 8.39
CA ASP A 62 2.28 7.16 8.41
C ASP A 62 2.48 8.61 8.86
N LYS A 63 3.40 8.82 9.81
CA LYS A 63 3.60 10.12 10.46
C LYS A 63 3.95 11.25 9.49
N GLU A 64 4.43 10.95 8.28
CA GLU A 64 4.62 11.95 7.22
C GLU A 64 3.32 12.65 6.83
N PHE A 65 2.17 12.00 6.99
CA PHE A 65 0.86 12.51 6.63
C PHE A 65 0.03 12.99 7.83
N SER A 66 0.64 13.12 9.00
CA SER A 66 -0.07 13.51 10.23
C SER A 66 -0.82 14.82 10.09
N GLU A 67 -0.19 15.86 9.51
CA GLU A 67 -0.82 17.17 9.36
C GLU A 67 -2.05 17.14 8.45
N VAL A 68 -1.97 16.50 7.30
CA VAL A 68 -3.11 16.40 6.37
C VAL A 68 -4.24 15.57 6.96
N ILE A 69 -3.92 14.54 7.75
CA ILE A 69 -4.93 13.71 8.40
C ILE A 69 -5.59 14.46 9.58
N GLU A 70 -4.86 15.23 10.37
CA GLU A 70 -5.46 16.08 11.41
C GLU A 70 -6.51 17.03 10.82
N GLN A 71 -6.18 17.65 9.69
CA GLN A 71 -7.11 18.53 8.97
C GLN A 71 -8.33 17.75 8.43
N ALA A 72 -8.11 16.57 7.89
CA ALA A 72 -9.17 15.73 7.33
C ALA A 72 -10.16 15.27 8.42
N VAL A 73 -9.66 14.72 9.53
CA VAL A 73 -10.52 14.20 10.61
C VAL A 73 -11.27 15.31 11.34
N ALA A 74 -10.74 16.53 11.38
CA ALA A 74 -11.44 17.68 11.93
C ALA A 74 -12.69 18.08 11.12
N MET A 75 -12.79 17.69 9.86
CA MET A 75 -13.95 17.92 8.99
C MET A 75 -15.02 16.83 9.12
N MET A 76 -14.67 15.67 9.72
CA MET A 76 -15.53 14.50 9.79
C MET A 76 -16.46 14.53 10.98
N LYS A 77 -17.67 13.96 10.80
CA LYS A 77 -18.65 13.79 11.90
C LYS A 77 -18.31 12.62 12.80
N ALA A 78 -17.75 11.57 12.23
CA ALA A 78 -17.37 10.34 12.92
C ALA A 78 -16.00 9.86 12.38
N PRO A 79 -14.89 10.41 12.91
CA PRO A 79 -13.57 10.00 12.46
C PRO A 79 -13.26 8.55 12.86
N PRO A 80 -12.44 7.83 12.06
CA PRO A 80 -11.97 6.50 12.42
C PRO A 80 -11.01 6.53 13.61
N VAL A 81 -10.77 5.37 14.22
CA VAL A 81 -9.68 5.20 15.18
C VAL A 81 -8.35 5.35 14.44
N LEU A 82 -7.46 6.20 14.93
CA LEU A 82 -6.15 6.45 14.33
C LEU A 82 -5.08 5.58 14.99
N ILE A 83 -4.26 4.93 14.18
CA ILE A 83 -3.07 4.18 14.59
C ILE A 83 -1.89 4.74 13.79
N GLY A 84 -0.89 5.25 14.48
CA GLY A 84 0.26 5.89 13.85
C GLY A 84 1.31 4.87 13.39
N ILE A 85 1.92 5.11 12.24
CA ILE A 85 3.09 4.35 11.77
C ILE A 85 4.32 5.22 11.99
N ASP A 86 5.20 4.78 12.91
CA ASP A 86 6.45 5.47 13.27
C ASP A 86 7.60 4.94 12.42
N ASP A 87 7.82 5.54 11.25
CA ASP A 87 8.94 5.19 10.39
C ASP A 87 10.19 5.99 10.78
N ALA A 88 11.28 5.29 11.11
CA ALA A 88 12.55 5.89 11.47
C ALA A 88 13.20 6.73 10.35
N LEU A 89 12.80 6.49 9.08
CA LEU A 89 13.29 7.25 7.93
C LEU A 89 12.72 8.68 7.85
N VAL A 90 11.72 9.01 8.66
CA VAL A 90 11.12 10.36 8.78
C VAL A 90 11.18 10.86 10.22
N PRO A 91 12.36 11.18 10.75
CA PRO A 91 12.49 11.61 12.13
C PRO A 91 11.82 12.97 12.38
N GLY A 92 11.46 13.23 13.64
CA GLY A 92 11.01 14.56 14.10
C GLY A 92 9.57 14.93 13.77
N LEU A 93 8.81 14.09 13.07
CA LEU A 93 7.39 14.30 12.81
C LEU A 93 6.54 13.71 13.95
N ARG A 94 5.38 14.34 14.19
CA ARG A 94 4.43 13.90 15.23
C ARG A 94 3.70 12.63 14.75
N LEU A 95 3.64 11.64 15.64
CA LEU A 95 2.81 10.47 15.46
C LEU A 95 1.35 10.79 15.82
N LEU A 96 0.39 10.35 15.01
CA LEU A 96 -1.03 10.44 15.29
C LEU A 96 -1.57 9.13 15.85
N GLY A 97 -2.59 9.26 16.69
CA GLY A 97 -3.28 8.12 17.29
C GLY A 97 -2.83 7.81 18.71
N ASP A 98 -3.56 6.91 19.35
CA ASP A 98 -3.33 6.52 20.75
C ASP A 98 -2.25 5.46 20.90
N LYS A 99 -1.86 4.82 19.79
CA LYS A 99 -0.85 3.76 19.70
C LYS A 99 -0.06 3.88 18.42
N ASP A 100 1.16 3.39 18.45
CA ASP A 100 1.90 3.14 17.23
C ASP A 100 1.52 1.77 16.60
N TYR A 101 1.92 1.58 15.37
CA TYR A 101 1.60 0.41 14.56
C TYR A 101 2.20 -0.87 15.14
N GLU A 102 3.43 -0.83 15.65
CA GLU A 102 4.10 -2.00 16.23
C GLU A 102 3.45 -2.41 17.56
N GLU A 103 3.09 -1.44 18.41
CA GLU A 103 2.30 -1.70 19.62
C GLU A 103 0.94 -2.32 19.28
N PHE A 104 0.30 -1.83 18.22
CA PHE A 104 -0.96 -2.39 17.74
C PHE A 104 -0.80 -3.84 17.25
N LEU A 105 0.27 -4.14 16.51
CA LEU A 105 0.57 -5.51 16.04
C LEU A 105 0.87 -6.44 17.22
N ALA A 106 1.59 -5.96 18.23
CA ALA A 106 1.95 -6.74 19.41
C ALA A 106 0.72 -7.18 20.26
N GLU A 107 -0.44 -6.51 20.11
CA GLU A 107 -1.70 -6.94 20.72
C GLU A 107 -2.34 -8.14 20.00
N GLY A 108 -1.87 -8.48 18.82
CA GLY A 108 -2.38 -9.57 17.99
C GLY A 108 -2.18 -10.95 18.66
N ASP A 109 -3.05 -11.87 18.34
CA ASP A 109 -2.88 -13.28 18.69
C ASP A 109 -2.08 -13.97 17.57
N PRO A 110 -0.85 -14.43 17.82
CA PRO A 110 -0.04 -15.10 16.82
C PRO A 110 -0.64 -16.43 16.32
N ASN A 111 -1.61 -16.98 17.06
CA ASN A 111 -2.32 -18.18 16.69
C ASN A 111 -3.73 -17.90 16.13
N TYR A 112 -4.00 -16.64 15.73
CA TYR A 112 -5.29 -16.28 15.16
C TYR A 112 -5.56 -17.06 13.88
N GLU A 113 -6.66 -17.82 13.88
CA GLU A 113 -7.14 -18.49 12.68
C GLU A 113 -8.01 -17.51 11.88
N TRP A 114 -7.48 -17.04 10.73
CA TRP A 114 -8.24 -16.13 9.87
C TRP A 114 -9.39 -16.86 9.18
N PRO A 115 -10.52 -16.15 8.97
CA PRO A 115 -11.69 -16.72 8.32
C PRO A 115 -11.36 -17.13 6.88
N GLN A 116 -11.83 -18.31 6.49
CA GLN A 116 -11.73 -18.75 5.11
C GLN A 116 -12.61 -17.90 4.20
N VAL A 117 -12.15 -17.67 2.98
CA VAL A 117 -12.96 -17.01 1.94
C VAL A 117 -14.00 -18.00 1.44
N HIS A 118 -15.26 -17.83 1.84
CA HIS A 118 -16.37 -18.69 1.41
C HIS A 118 -17.00 -18.23 0.10
N ASP A 119 -16.97 -16.93 -0.19
CA ASP A 119 -17.41 -16.33 -1.44
C ASP A 119 -16.29 -15.51 -2.04
N GLU A 120 -15.78 -15.94 -3.18
CA GLU A 120 -14.71 -15.24 -3.90
C GLU A 120 -15.15 -13.87 -4.47
N TRP A 121 -16.44 -13.55 -4.44
CA TRP A 121 -16.99 -12.24 -4.80
C TRP A 121 -17.04 -11.27 -3.60
N ASP A 122 -16.71 -11.72 -2.40
CA ASP A 122 -16.56 -10.82 -1.26
C ASP A 122 -15.53 -9.73 -1.55
N SER A 123 -15.84 -8.52 -1.06
CA SER A 123 -14.97 -7.36 -1.20
C SER A 123 -13.68 -7.53 -0.39
N MET A 124 -12.53 -7.22 -0.97
CA MET A 124 -11.25 -7.25 -0.27
C MET A 124 -10.51 -5.91 -0.28
N ALA A 125 -10.76 -5.07 -1.27
CA ALA A 125 -10.17 -3.74 -1.34
C ALA A 125 -11.15 -2.73 -1.94
N LEU A 126 -11.05 -1.49 -1.45
CA LEU A 126 -11.82 -0.33 -1.89
C LEU A 126 -10.84 0.77 -2.27
N ASN A 127 -10.79 1.11 -3.55
CA ASN A 127 -9.97 2.20 -4.06
C ASN A 127 -10.85 3.33 -4.57
N TYR A 128 -10.34 4.56 -4.53
CA TYR A 128 -11.08 5.71 -5.03
C TYR A 128 -10.42 6.29 -6.27
N THR A 129 -11.25 6.62 -7.26
CA THR A 129 -10.80 7.38 -8.43
C THR A 129 -10.62 8.85 -8.07
N SER A 130 -9.76 9.55 -8.80
CA SER A 130 -9.47 10.97 -8.59
C SER A 130 -10.63 11.93 -8.94
N GLY A 131 -11.75 11.40 -9.47
CA GLY A 131 -12.97 12.16 -9.76
C GLY A 131 -12.73 13.42 -10.59
N THR A 132 -12.58 13.31 -11.90
CA THR A 132 -12.40 14.48 -12.78
C THR A 132 -13.66 15.34 -12.93
N THR A 133 -14.83 14.85 -12.54
CA THR A 133 -16.15 15.50 -12.78
C THR A 133 -17.09 15.44 -11.58
N GLY A 134 -16.58 15.32 -10.35
CA GLY A 134 -17.40 15.23 -9.15
C GLY A 134 -16.68 14.54 -8.00
N ASN A 135 -17.42 14.08 -7.01
CA ASN A 135 -16.86 13.34 -5.88
C ASN A 135 -16.14 12.06 -6.33
N PRO A 136 -15.05 11.67 -5.66
CA PRO A 136 -14.36 10.41 -5.90
C PRO A 136 -15.35 9.22 -5.87
N LYS A 137 -15.15 8.25 -6.77
CA LYS A 137 -15.97 7.04 -6.83
C LYS A 137 -15.21 5.87 -6.25
N GLY A 138 -15.85 5.11 -5.36
CA GLY A 138 -15.30 3.88 -4.82
C GLY A 138 -15.34 2.74 -5.84
N VAL A 139 -14.19 2.11 -6.07
CA VAL A 139 -14.03 0.91 -6.89
C VAL A 139 -13.70 -0.25 -5.97
N VAL A 140 -14.57 -1.24 -5.96
CA VAL A 140 -14.43 -2.42 -5.08
C VAL A 140 -13.72 -3.54 -5.84
N PHE A 141 -12.68 -4.08 -5.24
CA PHE A 141 -12.02 -5.30 -5.69
C PHE A 141 -12.56 -6.48 -4.87
N HIS A 142 -12.80 -7.60 -5.52
CA HIS A 142 -13.17 -8.86 -4.89
C HIS A 142 -12.04 -9.89 -5.02
N HIS A 143 -12.04 -10.91 -4.15
CA HIS A 143 -10.98 -11.92 -4.08
C HIS A 143 -10.66 -12.57 -5.43
N ARG A 144 -11.72 -13.01 -6.17
CA ARG A 144 -11.56 -13.62 -7.49
C ARG A 144 -10.82 -12.73 -8.47
N GLY A 145 -11.23 -11.46 -8.58
CA GLY A 145 -10.62 -10.51 -9.52
C GLY A 145 -9.16 -10.23 -9.20
N ALA A 146 -8.85 -9.99 -7.92
CA ALA A 146 -7.48 -9.76 -7.47
C ALA A 146 -6.58 -10.99 -7.72
N PHE A 147 -7.07 -12.19 -7.39
CA PHE A 147 -6.34 -13.44 -7.61
C PHE A 147 -6.04 -13.67 -9.10
N LEU A 148 -7.07 -13.59 -9.97
CA LEU A 148 -6.88 -13.84 -11.40
C LEU A 148 -5.94 -12.83 -12.06
N ASN A 149 -6.05 -11.54 -11.66
CA ASN A 149 -5.16 -10.51 -12.18
C ASN A 149 -3.72 -10.68 -11.66
N ALA A 150 -3.56 -11.03 -10.38
CA ALA A 150 -2.24 -11.31 -9.80
C ALA A 150 -1.55 -12.48 -10.50
N MET A 151 -2.27 -13.57 -10.74
CA MET A 151 -1.75 -14.73 -11.50
C MET A 151 -1.43 -14.37 -12.93
N GLY A 152 -2.30 -13.61 -13.61
CA GLY A 152 -2.04 -13.10 -14.95
C GLY A 152 -0.77 -12.25 -15.02
N ASN A 153 -0.57 -11.36 -14.06
CA ASN A 153 0.64 -10.53 -13.97
C ASN A 153 1.89 -11.37 -13.68
N ALA A 154 1.80 -12.35 -12.77
CA ALA A 154 2.93 -13.26 -12.49
C ALA A 154 3.39 -14.00 -13.74
N ILE A 155 2.45 -14.51 -14.52
CA ILE A 155 2.75 -15.25 -15.78
C ILE A 155 3.28 -14.28 -16.84
N ALA A 156 2.60 -13.16 -17.08
CA ALA A 156 2.96 -12.21 -18.14
C ALA A 156 4.31 -11.54 -17.90
N PHE A 157 4.65 -11.29 -16.62
CA PHE A 157 5.89 -10.63 -16.23
C PHE A 157 7.01 -11.62 -15.88
N GLY A 158 6.74 -12.94 -15.98
CA GLY A 158 7.73 -13.99 -15.73
C GLY A 158 8.21 -14.06 -14.28
N LEU A 159 7.33 -13.72 -13.31
CA LEU A 159 7.68 -13.78 -11.90
C LEU A 159 7.82 -15.21 -11.41
N ASP A 160 8.82 -15.45 -10.57
CA ASP A 160 9.06 -16.71 -9.87
C ASP A 160 9.61 -16.47 -8.44
N SER A 161 9.96 -17.53 -7.74
CA SER A 161 10.46 -17.45 -6.37
C SER A 161 11.84 -16.79 -6.23
N SER A 162 12.58 -16.58 -7.32
CA SER A 162 13.84 -15.84 -7.35
C SER A 162 13.63 -14.35 -7.65
N SER A 163 12.43 -13.94 -8.00
CA SER A 163 12.11 -12.57 -8.37
C SER A 163 12.28 -11.62 -7.18
N CYS A 164 12.98 -10.51 -7.42
CA CYS A 164 13.13 -9.42 -6.48
C CYS A 164 12.52 -8.16 -7.11
N TYR A 165 11.39 -7.70 -6.55
CA TYR A 165 10.56 -6.64 -7.11
C TYR A 165 10.74 -5.33 -6.36
N LEU A 166 11.18 -4.25 -7.06
CA LEU A 166 11.32 -2.91 -6.50
C LEU A 166 10.03 -2.10 -6.69
N TRP A 167 9.51 -1.57 -5.59
CA TRP A 167 8.25 -0.84 -5.53
C TRP A 167 8.37 0.63 -5.96
N THR A 168 8.48 0.87 -7.25
CA THR A 168 8.39 2.21 -7.86
C THR A 168 6.97 2.62 -8.23
N LEU A 169 6.04 1.64 -8.38
CA LEU A 169 4.61 1.91 -8.48
C LEU A 169 4.01 2.15 -7.10
N PRO A 170 3.06 3.11 -6.94
CA PRO A 170 2.39 3.31 -5.66
C PRO A 170 1.46 2.14 -5.33
N MET A 171 1.67 1.50 -4.17
CA MET A 171 0.84 0.38 -3.71
C MET A 171 -0.63 0.77 -3.49
N PHE A 172 -0.91 2.03 -3.15
CA PHE A 172 -2.28 2.50 -2.95
C PHE A 172 -3.08 2.59 -4.26
N HIS A 173 -2.42 2.72 -5.42
CA HIS A 173 -3.10 2.91 -6.69
C HIS A 173 -3.35 1.57 -7.38
N CYS A 174 -4.63 1.25 -7.64
CA CYS A 174 -5.03 -0.06 -8.19
C CYS A 174 -4.36 -1.24 -7.45
N ASN A 175 -4.14 -1.08 -6.14
CA ASN A 175 -3.39 -1.97 -5.26
C ASN A 175 -2.06 -2.42 -5.88
N GLY A 176 -1.28 -1.43 -6.33
CA GLY A 176 0.01 -1.66 -6.96
C GLY A 176 -0.08 -2.54 -8.20
N TRP A 177 -1.17 -2.40 -8.98
CA TRP A 177 -1.46 -3.23 -10.16
C TRP A 177 -1.51 -4.73 -9.85
N THR A 178 -1.92 -5.07 -8.62
CA THR A 178 -1.96 -6.43 -8.06
C THR A 178 -0.59 -7.12 -7.88
N PHE A 179 0.52 -6.43 -8.12
CA PHE A 179 1.86 -6.95 -7.81
C PHE A 179 2.07 -7.13 -6.30
N THR A 180 1.31 -6.43 -5.45
CA THR A 180 1.26 -6.69 -4.00
C THR A 180 0.98 -8.16 -3.72
N TRP A 181 0.09 -8.79 -4.47
CA TRP A 181 -0.28 -10.20 -4.33
C TRP A 181 0.49 -11.12 -5.29
N ALA A 182 0.81 -10.66 -6.51
CA ALA A 182 1.50 -11.48 -7.51
C ALA A 182 2.90 -11.90 -7.06
N VAL A 183 3.69 -10.96 -6.55
CA VAL A 183 5.07 -11.21 -6.09
C VAL A 183 5.08 -12.17 -4.90
N THR A 184 4.18 -11.97 -3.92
CA THR A 184 4.06 -12.89 -2.78
C THR A 184 3.59 -14.28 -3.20
N ALA A 185 2.63 -14.37 -4.14
CA ALA A 185 2.09 -15.66 -4.59
C ALA A 185 3.14 -16.58 -5.22
N VAL A 186 4.17 -16.01 -5.82
CA VAL A 186 5.30 -16.79 -6.36
C VAL A 186 6.44 -16.98 -5.37
N GLY A 187 6.34 -16.41 -4.15
CA GLY A 187 7.40 -16.45 -3.14
C GLY A 187 8.56 -15.49 -3.41
N GLY A 188 8.33 -14.45 -4.23
CA GLY A 188 9.32 -13.43 -4.56
C GLY A 188 9.59 -12.45 -3.41
N THR A 189 10.61 -11.64 -3.56
CA THR A 189 11.02 -10.62 -2.59
C THR A 189 10.47 -9.26 -2.96
N HIS A 190 9.89 -8.54 -1.98
CA HIS A 190 9.50 -7.15 -2.13
C HIS A 190 10.58 -6.22 -1.60
N VAL A 191 11.02 -5.27 -2.41
CA VAL A 191 11.89 -4.16 -1.98
C VAL A 191 11.04 -2.89 -1.93
N CYS A 192 10.69 -2.48 -0.73
CA CYS A 192 9.90 -1.28 -0.51
C CYS A 192 10.71 -0.02 -0.80
N LEU A 193 10.08 0.97 -1.44
CA LEU A 193 10.69 2.24 -1.80
C LEU A 193 9.78 3.39 -1.34
N ARG A 194 10.17 4.06 -0.25
CA ARG A 194 9.37 5.12 0.36
C ARG A 194 9.17 6.32 -0.57
N SER A 195 10.21 6.73 -1.26
CA SER A 195 10.17 7.84 -2.22
C SER A 195 10.88 7.49 -3.51
N VAL A 196 10.31 7.94 -4.64
CA VAL A 196 10.91 7.72 -5.95
C VAL A 196 12.07 8.70 -6.14
N ASP A 197 13.28 8.21 -5.95
CA ASP A 197 14.54 8.93 -6.12
C ASP A 197 15.51 8.11 -6.98
N PRO A 198 16.08 8.65 -8.06
CA PRO A 198 16.98 7.90 -8.95
C PRO A 198 18.21 7.34 -8.25
N VAL A 199 18.81 8.08 -7.30
CA VAL A 199 19.99 7.61 -6.55
C VAL A 199 19.63 6.35 -5.79
N LEU A 200 18.55 6.43 -5.01
CA LEU A 200 18.08 5.33 -4.19
C LEU A 200 17.63 4.12 -5.03
N ILE A 201 16.99 4.37 -6.18
CA ILE A 201 16.59 3.29 -7.10
C ILE A 201 17.81 2.52 -7.60
N PHE A 202 18.85 3.21 -8.11
CA PHE A 202 20.06 2.56 -8.59
C PHE A 202 20.80 1.81 -7.46
N GLU A 203 20.83 2.38 -6.25
CA GLU A 203 21.42 1.72 -5.07
C GLU A 203 20.67 0.44 -4.69
N LEU A 204 19.34 0.49 -4.61
CA LEU A 204 18.51 -0.67 -4.26
C LEU A 204 18.57 -1.77 -5.32
N ILE A 205 18.62 -1.41 -6.61
CA ILE A 205 18.78 -2.40 -7.70
C ILE A 205 20.08 -3.17 -7.51
N ASP A 206 21.19 -2.47 -7.23
CA ASP A 206 22.46 -3.12 -7.02
C ASP A 206 22.52 -3.91 -5.72
N GLN A 207 22.07 -3.33 -4.62
CA GLN A 207 22.14 -3.93 -3.29
C GLN A 207 21.30 -5.21 -3.19
N HIS A 208 20.05 -5.18 -3.69
CA HIS A 208 19.11 -6.28 -3.56
C HIS A 208 19.04 -7.18 -4.80
N LYS A 209 19.85 -6.87 -5.82
CA LYS A 209 19.81 -7.60 -7.11
C LYS A 209 18.39 -7.64 -7.69
N VAL A 210 17.73 -6.47 -7.66
CA VAL A 210 16.37 -6.31 -8.17
C VAL A 210 16.29 -6.84 -9.60
N SER A 211 15.37 -7.76 -9.83
CA SER A 211 15.16 -8.38 -11.13
C SER A 211 13.95 -7.81 -11.88
N HIS A 212 13.00 -7.22 -11.15
CA HIS A 212 11.75 -6.71 -11.71
C HIS A 212 11.37 -5.37 -11.07
N MET A 213 10.86 -4.48 -11.87
CA MET A 213 10.19 -3.24 -11.40
C MET A 213 9.22 -2.77 -12.48
N CYS A 214 8.23 -1.99 -12.10
CA CYS A 214 7.38 -1.26 -13.04
C CYS A 214 7.46 0.22 -12.72
N GLY A 215 7.47 1.06 -13.73
CA GLY A 215 7.54 2.50 -13.53
C GLY A 215 6.58 3.25 -14.42
N ALA A 216 5.91 4.27 -13.89
CA ALA A 216 5.22 5.24 -14.73
C ALA A 216 6.23 5.91 -15.67
N PRO A 217 5.81 6.42 -16.86
CA PRO A 217 6.73 7.04 -17.82
C PRO A 217 7.60 8.13 -17.21
N ILE A 218 7.08 8.88 -16.23
CA ILE A 218 7.85 9.91 -15.53
C ILE A 218 9.01 9.32 -14.72
N VAL A 219 8.81 8.16 -14.08
CA VAL A 219 9.86 7.47 -13.30
C VAL A 219 10.96 6.98 -14.24
N LEU A 220 10.58 6.35 -15.35
CA LEU A 220 11.54 5.87 -16.36
C LEU A 220 12.31 7.03 -16.97
N ASN A 221 11.64 8.13 -17.24
CA ASN A 221 12.28 9.35 -17.74
C ASN A 221 13.30 9.94 -16.76
N MET A 222 12.98 9.93 -15.46
CA MET A 222 13.91 10.36 -14.40
C MET A 222 15.16 9.48 -14.39
N LEU A 223 15.02 8.16 -14.53
CA LEU A 223 16.15 7.22 -14.55
C LEU A 223 17.02 7.42 -15.80
N VAL A 224 16.40 7.57 -16.97
CA VAL A 224 17.11 7.80 -18.24
C VAL A 224 17.92 9.11 -18.18
N HIS A 225 17.37 10.17 -17.59
CA HIS A 225 18.01 11.48 -17.50
C HIS A 225 18.76 11.73 -16.18
N ALA A 226 18.89 10.70 -15.32
CA ALA A 226 19.72 10.82 -14.13
C ALA A 226 21.17 11.16 -14.50
N PRO A 227 21.89 11.93 -13.67
CA PRO A 227 23.32 12.20 -13.87
C PRO A 227 24.14 10.91 -13.98
N ASN A 228 25.19 10.94 -14.81
CA ASN A 228 26.02 9.73 -15.02
C ASN A 228 26.68 9.23 -13.74
N GLU A 229 26.94 10.11 -12.78
CA GLU A 229 27.53 9.79 -11.49
C GLU A 229 26.59 8.93 -10.60
N VAL A 230 25.29 9.01 -10.89
CA VAL A 230 24.25 8.26 -10.17
C VAL A 230 23.98 6.90 -10.82
N LYS A 231 24.14 6.83 -12.14
CA LYS A 231 23.87 5.60 -12.91
C LYS A 231 24.87 4.52 -12.55
N LYS A 232 24.38 3.29 -12.44
CA LYS A 232 25.21 2.09 -12.18
C LYS A 232 25.04 1.11 -13.33
N GLU A 233 26.13 0.39 -13.63
CA GLU A 233 26.05 -0.81 -14.48
C GLU A 233 25.75 -2.02 -13.60
N PHE A 234 24.77 -2.80 -13.99
CA PHE A 234 24.34 -3.99 -13.24
C PHE A 234 24.85 -5.25 -13.93
N GLY A 235 25.36 -6.21 -13.14
CA GLY A 235 25.76 -7.53 -13.63
C GLY A 235 24.58 -8.49 -13.90
N HIS A 236 23.34 -7.98 -13.89
CA HIS A 236 22.12 -8.75 -14.10
C HIS A 236 21.08 -7.92 -14.87
N LEU A 237 20.05 -8.59 -15.39
CA LEU A 237 18.94 -7.92 -16.08
C LEU A 237 17.91 -7.44 -15.06
N VAL A 238 17.35 -6.25 -15.32
CA VAL A 238 16.17 -5.71 -14.66
C VAL A 238 15.06 -5.63 -15.69
N GLN A 239 14.02 -6.38 -15.47
CA GLN A 239 12.82 -6.38 -16.33
C GLN A 239 11.90 -5.23 -15.87
N ILE A 240 11.48 -4.41 -16.85
CA ILE A 240 10.66 -3.21 -16.60
C ILE A 240 9.40 -3.24 -17.45
#